data_381255db2d25807ccd5416478d29294d
#
_entry.id   381255db2d25807ccd5416478d29294d
#
_cell.length_a   1.000
_cell.length_b   1.000
_cell.length_c   1.000
_cell.angle_alpha   90.00
_cell.angle_beta   90.00
_cell.angle_gamma   90.00
#
_symmetry.space_group_name_H-M   'P 1'
#
loop_
_entity.id
_entity.type
_entity.pdbx_description
1 polymer ?
#
loop_
_entity_poly.entity_id
_entity_poly.type
_entity_poly.pdbx_seq_one_letter_code
_entity_poly.pdbx_strand_id
1 'polypeptide(L)'
;MTHDYAIVGAGIAGASLAAELAESGASVLILEGGDKPGYHATGRSAAFWEECYGGPEIVPLTLASGEYLRENGFLHQRGALYIAREGDEELVTDFMQRFVPTGATIQHLGRGDLQKRLPGVRHEWSDAIWEPVCADIDVAGLHAHYLARARSAGALLECRARVCGMNRASGSWTIATETGASHRAKTVVNAAGAWADELAVMAGANPVGIKPYRRTVAQVRIDPPVSNDLPLVLDLRGRFYFKPESGRLWLSPHDEEPSVACDAAPEELAVAEAIARLEEVVDWKV
;
A
#
# COMPACT_ATOMS: atom_id res chain seq x y z
N MET A 1 -24.36 7.60 23.87
CA MET A 1 -23.13 8.43 24.08
C MET A 1 -22.84 9.13 22.78
N THR A 2 -22.25 10.34 22.78
CA THR A 2 -21.80 11.04 21.56
C THR A 2 -20.29 11.05 21.59
N HIS A 3 -19.65 10.45 20.57
CA HIS A 3 -18.20 10.45 20.41
C HIS A 3 -17.70 11.79 19.85
N ASP A 4 -16.45 12.13 20.08
CA ASP A 4 -15.83 13.26 19.41
C ASP A 4 -15.61 12.93 17.92
N TYR A 5 -15.16 11.71 17.63
CA TYR A 5 -14.92 11.23 16.28
C TYR A 5 -15.55 9.86 16.04
N ALA A 6 -16.18 9.69 14.88
CA ALA A 6 -16.49 8.39 14.29
C ALA A 6 -15.66 8.23 13.02
N ILE A 7 -14.81 7.22 12.99
CA ILE A 7 -13.94 6.90 11.84
C ILE A 7 -14.56 5.74 11.09
N VAL A 8 -14.89 5.93 9.81
CA VAL A 8 -15.46 4.88 8.97
C VAL A 8 -14.35 4.22 8.15
N GLY A 9 -14.10 2.95 8.43
CA GLY A 9 -13.03 2.13 7.91
C GLY A 9 -11.89 1.92 8.91
N ALA A 10 -11.58 0.65 9.17
CA ALA A 10 -10.48 0.21 10.05
C ALA A 10 -9.29 -0.35 9.27
N GLY A 11 -9.02 0.17 8.09
CA GLY A 11 -7.75 -0.01 7.37
C GLY A 11 -6.63 0.79 8.05
N ILE A 12 -5.43 0.78 7.46
CA ILE A 12 -4.25 1.46 8.04
C ILE A 12 -4.50 2.95 8.31
N ALA A 13 -5.21 3.64 7.42
CA ALA A 13 -5.52 5.07 7.57
C ALA A 13 -6.43 5.34 8.78
N GLY A 14 -7.51 4.55 8.92
CA GLY A 14 -8.42 4.69 10.05
C GLY A 14 -7.81 4.26 11.37
N ALA A 15 -7.04 3.18 11.37
CA ALA A 15 -6.38 2.66 12.57
C ALA A 15 -5.31 3.63 13.11
N SER A 16 -4.46 4.18 12.23
CA SER A 16 -3.42 5.14 12.63
C SER A 16 -4.02 6.44 13.17
N LEU A 17 -4.99 7.01 12.47
CA LEU A 17 -5.67 8.21 12.94
C LEU A 17 -6.42 7.98 14.27
N ALA A 18 -7.05 6.81 14.43
CA ALA A 18 -7.74 6.49 15.68
C ALA A 18 -6.77 6.45 16.86
N ALA A 19 -5.56 5.92 16.68
CA ALA A 19 -4.54 5.92 17.72
C ALA A 19 -4.17 7.34 18.14
N GLU A 20 -3.82 8.19 17.19
CA GLU A 20 -3.41 9.58 17.45
C GLU A 20 -4.53 10.38 18.13
N LEU A 21 -5.78 10.26 17.67
CA LEU A 21 -6.90 10.97 18.26
C LEU A 21 -7.24 10.47 19.67
N ALA A 22 -7.25 9.16 19.88
CA ALA A 22 -7.54 8.58 21.20
C ALA A 22 -6.47 8.93 22.23
N GLU A 23 -5.20 8.87 21.87
CA GLU A 23 -4.07 9.27 22.72
C GLU A 23 -4.08 10.76 23.06
N SER A 24 -4.65 11.61 22.18
CA SER A 24 -4.90 13.02 22.49
C SER A 24 -6.05 13.26 23.47
N GLY A 25 -6.72 12.19 23.93
CA GLY A 25 -7.84 12.23 24.87
C GLY A 25 -9.22 12.35 24.22
N ALA A 26 -9.33 12.24 22.90
CA ALA A 26 -10.63 12.27 22.23
C ALA A 26 -11.38 10.93 22.38
N SER A 27 -12.72 11.00 22.47
CA SER A 27 -13.58 9.82 22.40
C SER A 27 -13.73 9.38 20.94
N VAL A 28 -13.19 8.20 20.58
CA VAL A 28 -13.13 7.69 19.21
C VAL A 28 -13.95 6.40 19.07
N LEU A 29 -14.79 6.33 18.03
CA LEU A 29 -15.45 5.13 17.57
C LEU A 29 -14.97 4.80 16.14
N ILE A 30 -14.52 3.58 15.90
CA ILE A 30 -14.16 3.06 14.59
C ILE A 30 -15.25 2.12 14.11
N LEU A 31 -15.80 2.36 12.92
CA LEU A 31 -16.83 1.52 12.29
C LEU A 31 -16.23 0.81 11.09
N GLU A 32 -16.12 -0.52 11.16
CA GLU A 32 -15.61 -1.37 10.09
C GLU A 32 -16.74 -2.20 9.47
N GLY A 33 -16.86 -2.13 8.14
CA GLY A 33 -17.91 -2.85 7.42
C GLY A 33 -17.67 -4.37 7.34
N GLY A 34 -16.42 -4.79 7.37
CA GLY A 34 -16.03 -6.20 7.31
C GLY A 34 -16.05 -6.92 8.67
N ASP A 35 -15.84 -8.23 8.63
CA ASP A 35 -15.71 -9.07 9.84
C ASP A 35 -14.43 -8.78 10.62
N LYS A 36 -13.39 -8.32 9.93
CA LYS A 36 -12.06 -8.06 10.48
C LYS A 36 -11.51 -6.75 9.93
N PRO A 37 -10.83 -5.95 10.76
CA PRO A 37 -10.17 -4.73 10.29
C PRO A 37 -8.99 -5.07 9.36
N GLY A 38 -8.72 -4.18 8.41
CA GLY A 38 -7.59 -4.29 7.50
C GLY A 38 -7.71 -5.35 6.39
N TYR A 39 -8.87 -5.93 6.16
CA TYR A 39 -9.05 -7.06 5.22
C TYR A 39 -8.81 -6.69 3.75
N HIS A 40 -9.20 -5.51 3.31
CA HIS A 40 -9.09 -5.06 1.91
C HIS A 40 -7.68 -4.58 1.56
N ALA A 41 -7.51 -3.36 1.06
CA ALA A 41 -6.24 -2.84 0.56
C ALA A 41 -5.07 -2.97 1.55
N THR A 42 -5.30 -2.77 2.85
CA THR A 42 -4.28 -2.91 3.89
C THR A 42 -3.72 -4.33 3.94
N GLY A 43 -4.58 -5.34 4.11
CA GLY A 43 -4.15 -6.73 4.26
C GLY A 43 -3.71 -7.41 2.97
N ARG A 44 -3.92 -6.78 1.82
CA ARG A 44 -3.54 -7.26 0.48
C ARG A 44 -2.37 -6.50 -0.12
N SER A 45 -1.78 -5.58 0.62
CA SER A 45 -0.66 -4.78 0.16
C SER A 45 0.59 -5.64 0.00
N ALA A 46 1.33 -5.45 -1.08
CA ALA A 46 2.70 -5.96 -1.23
C ALA A 46 3.69 -5.18 -0.35
N ALA A 47 3.28 -4.08 0.16
CA ALA A 47 3.80 -3.18 1.19
C ALA A 47 5.32 -2.98 1.21
N PHE A 48 5.72 -1.94 0.54
CA PHE A 48 7.09 -1.45 0.56
C PHE A 48 7.14 -0.05 1.17
N TRP A 49 8.17 0.21 1.93
CA TRP A 49 8.64 1.56 2.20
C TRP A 49 9.70 1.88 1.15
N GLU A 50 9.31 2.63 0.16
CA GLU A 50 10.05 2.97 -1.04
C GLU A 50 10.02 4.49 -1.19
N GLU A 51 11.19 5.13 -1.16
CA GLU A 51 11.29 6.60 -1.15
C GLU A 51 10.74 7.23 -2.42
N CYS A 52 10.86 6.53 -3.56
CA CYS A 52 10.41 7.05 -4.85
C CYS A 52 8.94 6.74 -5.19
N TYR A 53 8.23 5.98 -4.35
CA TYR A 53 6.84 5.62 -4.62
C TYR A 53 5.89 6.82 -4.54
N GLY A 54 4.98 6.93 -5.51
CA GLY A 54 3.95 7.96 -5.54
C GLY A 54 4.41 9.31 -6.11
N GLY A 55 5.67 9.44 -6.48
CA GLY A 55 6.23 10.65 -7.11
C GLY A 55 6.92 11.60 -6.13
N PRO A 56 7.64 12.59 -6.66
CA PRO A 56 8.48 13.50 -5.87
C PRO A 56 7.74 14.23 -4.75
N GLU A 57 6.46 14.53 -4.93
CA GLU A 57 5.63 15.24 -3.95
C GLU A 57 5.33 14.38 -2.70
N ILE A 58 5.41 13.05 -2.84
CA ILE A 58 5.15 12.11 -1.74
C ILE A 58 6.42 11.80 -0.94
N VAL A 59 7.60 11.95 -1.53
CA VAL A 59 8.89 11.66 -0.87
C VAL A 59 9.01 12.26 0.53
N PRO A 60 8.65 13.54 0.78
CA PRO A 60 8.75 14.10 2.12
C PRO A 60 7.93 13.37 3.18
N LEU A 61 6.75 12.86 2.81
CA LEU A 61 5.90 12.08 3.72
C LEU A 61 6.51 10.68 3.97
N THR A 62 7.05 10.05 2.93
CA THR A 62 7.74 8.76 3.05
C THR A 62 8.95 8.88 3.96
N LEU A 63 9.80 9.88 3.74
CA LEU A 63 10.98 10.14 4.57
C LEU A 63 10.61 10.39 6.04
N ALA A 64 9.57 11.23 6.27
CA ALA A 64 9.11 11.54 7.62
C ALA A 64 8.57 10.30 8.37
N SER A 65 7.94 9.36 7.67
CA SER A 65 7.44 8.12 8.27
C SER A 65 8.54 7.09 8.56
N GLY A 66 9.66 7.14 7.83
CA GLY A 66 10.69 6.11 7.84
C GLY A 66 11.38 5.93 9.18
N GLU A 67 11.64 7.02 9.93
CA GLU A 67 12.24 6.97 11.25
C GLU A 67 11.34 6.19 12.22
N TYR A 68 10.08 6.60 12.33
CA TYR A 68 9.10 5.92 13.18
C TYR A 68 8.97 4.43 12.86
N LEU A 69 8.88 4.09 11.58
CA LEU A 69 8.71 2.70 11.16
C LEU A 69 9.96 1.84 11.49
N ARG A 70 11.18 2.39 11.34
CA ARG A 70 12.42 1.70 11.69
C ARG A 70 12.57 1.50 13.20
N GLU A 71 12.36 2.55 13.97
CA GLU A 71 12.49 2.52 15.43
C GLU A 71 11.53 1.54 16.09
N ASN A 72 10.35 1.35 15.49
CA ASN A 72 9.34 0.40 15.96
C ASN A 72 9.46 -1.00 15.33
N GLY A 73 10.48 -1.25 14.50
CA GLY A 73 10.78 -2.57 13.95
C GLY A 73 9.83 -3.03 12.85
N PHE A 74 9.14 -2.11 12.17
CA PHE A 74 8.21 -2.44 11.08
C PHE A 74 8.86 -2.50 9.70
N LEU A 75 10.14 -2.12 9.56
CA LEU A 75 10.85 -2.16 8.30
C LEU A 75 11.93 -3.25 8.30
N HIS A 76 11.91 -4.09 7.26
CA HIS A 76 12.94 -5.07 6.97
C HIS A 76 13.64 -4.67 5.67
N GLN A 77 14.87 -4.15 5.77
CA GLN A 77 15.62 -3.62 4.63
C GLN A 77 15.84 -4.70 3.56
N ARG A 78 15.53 -4.36 2.32
CA ARG A 78 15.66 -5.21 1.15
C ARG A 78 16.44 -4.56 0.03
N GLY A 79 16.22 -3.28 -0.19
CA GLY A 79 16.62 -2.53 -1.38
C GLY A 79 15.68 -2.74 -2.57
N ALA A 80 15.71 -1.79 -3.51
CA ALA A 80 14.93 -1.88 -4.74
C ALA A 80 15.80 -1.60 -5.97
N LEU A 81 15.54 -2.32 -7.07
CA LEU A 81 16.11 -2.13 -8.39
C LEU A 81 15.00 -1.73 -9.35
N TYR A 82 15.04 -0.51 -9.87
CA TYR A 82 14.26 -0.10 -11.03
C TYR A 82 15.09 -0.41 -12.27
N ILE A 83 14.75 -1.48 -12.96
CA ILE A 83 15.53 -1.95 -14.11
C ILE A 83 15.06 -1.30 -15.41
N ALA A 84 16.02 -1.04 -16.30
CA ALA A 84 15.80 -0.38 -17.59
C ALA A 84 16.46 -1.19 -18.72
N ARG A 85 15.85 -1.15 -19.90
CA ARG A 85 16.36 -1.80 -21.10
C ARG A 85 17.34 -0.90 -21.83
N GLU A 86 18.13 -1.48 -22.72
CA GLU A 86 18.87 -0.74 -23.74
C GLU A 86 17.89 0.18 -24.49
N GLY A 87 18.25 1.46 -24.62
CA GLY A 87 17.39 2.50 -25.20
C GLY A 87 16.51 3.25 -24.21
N ASP A 88 16.58 2.95 -22.91
CA ASP A 88 15.82 3.63 -21.84
C ASP A 88 16.64 4.71 -21.10
N GLU A 89 17.79 5.14 -21.65
CA GLU A 89 18.71 6.06 -20.98
C GLU A 89 18.07 7.40 -20.64
N GLU A 90 17.12 7.87 -21.46
CA GLU A 90 16.35 9.09 -21.20
C GLU A 90 15.42 8.91 -19.98
N LEU A 91 14.79 7.74 -19.84
CA LEU A 91 13.94 7.44 -18.68
C LEU A 91 14.75 7.36 -17.38
N VAL A 92 15.93 6.75 -17.43
CA VAL A 92 16.86 6.70 -16.29
C VAL A 92 17.25 8.12 -15.88
N THR A 93 17.61 8.95 -16.87
CA THR A 93 18.00 10.34 -16.63
C THR A 93 16.84 11.15 -16.04
N ASP A 94 15.64 11.04 -16.62
CA ASP A 94 14.45 11.73 -16.10
C ASP A 94 14.15 11.32 -14.67
N PHE A 95 14.15 10.02 -14.38
CA PHE A 95 13.93 9.53 -13.02
C PHE A 95 14.93 10.12 -12.02
N MET A 96 16.21 10.08 -12.34
CA MET A 96 17.26 10.65 -11.50
C MET A 96 17.09 12.16 -11.30
N GLN A 97 16.76 12.91 -12.34
CA GLN A 97 16.53 14.35 -12.26
C GLN A 97 15.34 14.71 -11.39
N ARG A 98 14.29 13.89 -11.41
CA ARG A 98 13.07 14.10 -10.60
C ARG A 98 13.27 13.77 -9.13
N PHE A 99 13.98 12.68 -8.82
CA PHE A 99 14.04 12.17 -7.44
C PHE A 99 15.28 12.58 -6.65
N VAL A 100 16.45 12.76 -7.26
CA VAL A 100 17.66 13.20 -6.54
C VAL A 100 17.44 14.51 -5.75
N PRO A 101 16.76 15.53 -6.30
CA PRO A 101 16.53 16.77 -5.56
C PRO A 101 15.60 16.63 -4.35
N THR A 102 14.84 15.55 -4.25
CA THR A 102 13.90 15.32 -3.14
C THR A 102 14.56 14.79 -1.87
N GLY A 103 15.81 14.38 -1.95
CA GLY A 103 16.54 13.72 -0.87
C GLY A 103 16.39 12.19 -0.87
N ALA A 104 15.74 11.61 -1.89
CA ALA A 104 15.69 10.16 -2.04
C ALA A 104 17.08 9.56 -2.25
N THR A 105 17.32 8.42 -1.59
CA THR A 105 18.61 7.71 -1.60
C THR A 105 18.68 6.77 -2.79
N ILE A 106 19.07 7.25 -3.96
CA ILE A 106 19.12 6.48 -5.20
C ILE A 106 20.47 6.64 -5.92
N GLN A 107 20.85 5.61 -6.66
CA GLN A 107 22.06 5.64 -7.49
C GLN A 107 21.86 4.89 -8.81
N HIS A 108 22.46 5.39 -9.89
CA HIS A 108 22.49 4.70 -11.16
C HIS A 108 23.50 3.54 -11.14
N LEU A 109 23.10 2.40 -11.68
CA LEU A 109 23.92 1.21 -11.84
C LEU A 109 23.93 0.77 -13.30
N GLY A 110 25.11 0.47 -13.82
CA GLY A 110 25.25 -0.17 -15.13
C GLY A 110 25.07 -1.70 -15.06
N ARG A 111 25.10 -2.32 -16.22
CA ARG A 111 24.88 -3.76 -16.46
C ARG A 111 25.62 -4.68 -15.49
N GLY A 112 26.91 -4.42 -15.24
CA GLY A 112 27.73 -5.30 -14.38
C GLY A 112 27.26 -5.37 -12.93
N ASP A 113 26.76 -4.27 -12.38
CA ASP A 113 26.22 -4.22 -11.02
C ASP A 113 24.77 -4.72 -10.95
N LEU A 114 23.99 -4.52 -12.02
CA LEU A 114 22.66 -5.11 -12.17
C LEU A 114 22.75 -6.65 -12.14
N GLN A 115 23.67 -7.27 -12.93
CA GLN A 115 23.84 -8.73 -12.95
C GLN A 115 24.22 -9.33 -11.60
N LYS A 116 25.00 -8.62 -10.80
CA LYS A 116 25.37 -9.08 -9.45
C LYS A 116 24.18 -9.11 -8.50
N ARG A 117 23.24 -8.16 -8.63
CA ARG A 117 22.06 -8.03 -7.78
C ARG A 117 20.86 -8.83 -8.28
N LEU A 118 20.78 -9.07 -9.59
CA LEU A 118 19.73 -9.85 -10.24
C LEU A 118 20.37 -10.94 -11.11
N PRO A 119 20.77 -12.07 -10.50
CA PRO A 119 21.31 -13.21 -11.25
C PRO A 119 20.27 -13.76 -12.24
N GLY A 120 20.70 -14.07 -13.45
CA GLY A 120 19.81 -14.56 -14.52
C GLY A 120 19.12 -13.45 -15.31
N VAL A 121 19.41 -12.17 -15.02
CA VAL A 121 18.83 -11.07 -15.81
C VAL A 121 19.30 -11.14 -17.27
N ARG A 122 18.32 -11.06 -18.19
CA ARG A 122 18.58 -11.14 -19.64
C ARG A 122 19.35 -9.92 -20.14
N HIS A 123 20.02 -10.08 -21.29
CA HIS A 123 21.00 -9.09 -21.80
C HIS A 123 20.36 -7.75 -22.22
N GLU A 124 19.09 -7.75 -22.56
CA GLU A 124 18.36 -6.54 -22.96
C GLU A 124 18.16 -5.54 -21.81
N TRP A 125 18.34 -5.99 -20.57
CA TRP A 125 18.26 -5.13 -19.38
C TRP A 125 19.67 -4.66 -19.03
N SER A 126 20.00 -3.43 -19.36
CA SER A 126 21.37 -2.87 -19.32
C SER A 126 21.63 -1.94 -18.16
N ASP A 127 20.60 -1.33 -17.62
CA ASP A 127 20.71 -0.28 -16.62
C ASP A 127 19.77 -0.52 -15.44
N ALA A 128 20.07 0.09 -14.30
CA ALA A 128 19.17 0.10 -13.17
C ALA A 128 19.37 1.36 -12.31
N ILE A 129 18.34 1.72 -11.56
CA ILE A 129 18.43 2.64 -10.44
C ILE A 129 18.29 1.81 -9.17
N TRP A 130 19.24 1.97 -8.27
CA TRP A 130 19.31 1.27 -7.01
C TRP A 130 18.86 2.18 -5.86
N GLU A 131 17.86 1.75 -5.11
CA GLU A 131 17.40 2.36 -3.86
C GLU A 131 17.77 1.44 -2.69
N PRO A 132 18.91 1.66 -2.02
CA PRO A 132 19.41 0.76 -0.98
C PRO A 132 18.55 0.71 0.27
N VAL A 133 17.77 1.74 0.53
CA VAL A 133 17.01 1.95 1.77
C VAL A 133 15.58 1.39 1.69
N CYS A 134 15.13 0.99 0.51
CA CYS A 134 13.82 0.35 0.34
C CYS A 134 13.70 -0.86 1.27
N ALA A 135 12.53 -1.02 1.86
CA ALA A 135 12.27 -2.04 2.87
C ALA A 135 10.89 -2.68 2.70
N ASP A 136 10.74 -3.92 3.09
CA ASP A 136 9.43 -4.53 3.32
C ASP A 136 8.82 -3.94 4.58
N ILE A 137 7.52 -3.68 4.57
CA ILE A 137 6.76 -3.26 5.76
C ILE A 137 6.08 -4.49 6.37
N ASP A 138 6.24 -4.72 7.67
CA ASP A 138 5.35 -5.61 8.42
C ASP A 138 3.98 -4.94 8.58
N VAL A 139 3.15 -5.08 7.55
CA VAL A 139 1.81 -4.47 7.50
C VAL A 139 0.92 -4.99 8.62
N ALA A 140 0.97 -6.28 8.90
CA ALA A 140 0.13 -6.88 9.92
C ALA A 140 0.51 -6.38 11.32
N GLY A 141 1.81 -6.35 11.62
CA GLY A 141 2.34 -5.80 12.87
C GLY A 141 2.04 -4.31 13.02
N LEU A 142 2.28 -3.51 11.99
CA LEU A 142 2.02 -2.07 12.01
C LEU A 142 0.53 -1.75 12.21
N HIS A 143 -0.36 -2.45 11.49
CA HIS A 143 -1.80 -2.26 11.62
C HIS A 143 -2.30 -2.68 13.02
N ALA A 144 -1.85 -3.86 13.51
CA ALA A 144 -2.17 -4.33 14.86
C ALA A 144 -1.64 -3.37 15.95
N HIS A 145 -0.46 -2.80 15.76
CA HIS A 145 0.13 -1.80 16.65
C HIS A 145 -0.78 -0.56 16.79
N TYR A 146 -1.23 0.03 15.69
CA TYR A 146 -2.12 1.18 15.75
C TYR A 146 -3.47 0.85 16.38
N LEU A 147 -4.06 -0.30 16.06
CA LEU A 147 -5.30 -0.73 16.70
C LEU A 147 -5.14 -0.98 18.21
N ALA A 148 -4.00 -1.52 18.63
CA ALA A 148 -3.69 -1.72 20.05
C ALA A 148 -3.53 -0.37 20.78
N ARG A 149 -2.79 0.58 20.22
CA ARG A 149 -2.64 1.94 20.75
C ARG A 149 -4.00 2.61 20.89
N ALA A 150 -4.81 2.62 19.81
CA ALA A 150 -6.16 3.20 19.83
C ALA A 150 -7.02 2.61 20.94
N ARG A 151 -7.05 1.28 21.05
CA ARG A 151 -7.82 0.56 22.08
C ARG A 151 -7.33 0.87 23.49
N SER A 152 -6.01 0.87 23.71
CA SER A 152 -5.41 1.19 25.02
C SER A 152 -5.73 2.61 25.47
N ALA A 153 -5.90 3.53 24.53
CA ALA A 153 -6.32 4.90 24.77
C ALA A 153 -7.86 5.08 24.85
N GLY A 154 -8.63 3.98 24.81
CA GLY A 154 -10.09 3.99 25.02
C GLY A 154 -10.93 4.10 23.74
N ALA A 155 -10.35 4.00 22.54
CA ALA A 155 -11.14 3.92 21.32
C ALA A 155 -11.93 2.61 21.23
N LEU A 156 -13.14 2.70 20.69
CA LEU A 156 -14.01 1.56 20.43
C LEU A 156 -13.89 1.15 18.95
N LEU A 157 -13.86 -0.15 18.69
CA LEU A 157 -13.91 -0.72 17.34
C LEU A 157 -15.13 -1.64 17.23
N GLU A 158 -15.98 -1.36 16.25
CA GLU A 158 -17.10 -2.22 15.88
C GLU A 158 -16.89 -2.73 14.44
N CYS A 159 -16.79 -4.05 14.31
CA CYS A 159 -16.78 -4.76 13.02
C CYS A 159 -18.23 -5.14 12.62
N ARG A 160 -18.42 -5.51 11.33
CA ARG A 160 -19.76 -5.76 10.74
C ARG A 160 -20.69 -4.54 10.89
N ALA A 161 -20.10 -3.36 10.96
CA ALA A 161 -20.79 -2.09 11.17
C ALA A 161 -20.75 -1.25 9.89
N ARG A 162 -21.13 -1.85 8.73
CA ARG A 162 -21.22 -1.12 7.47
C ARG A 162 -22.19 0.04 7.61
N VAL A 163 -21.69 1.25 7.39
CA VAL A 163 -22.50 2.48 7.42
C VAL A 163 -23.43 2.48 6.22
N CYS A 164 -24.73 2.66 6.46
CA CYS A 164 -25.78 2.71 5.44
C CYS A 164 -26.58 4.02 5.42
N GLY A 165 -26.32 4.92 6.36
CA GLY A 165 -26.95 6.24 6.39
C GLY A 165 -26.28 7.17 7.37
N MET A 166 -26.23 8.46 7.03
CA MET A 166 -25.73 9.52 7.89
C MET A 166 -26.61 10.76 7.80
N ASN A 167 -26.83 11.40 8.93
CA ASN A 167 -27.52 12.67 9.00
C ASN A 167 -26.85 13.58 10.02
N ARG A 168 -26.70 14.86 9.69
CA ARG A 168 -26.16 15.87 10.57
C ARG A 168 -27.26 16.80 11.08
N ALA A 169 -27.47 16.82 12.36
CA ALA A 169 -28.44 17.69 13.01
C ALA A 169 -27.90 18.22 14.34
N SER A 170 -28.18 19.47 14.66
CA SER A 170 -27.79 20.10 15.92
C SER A 170 -26.30 19.95 16.27
N GLY A 171 -25.43 20.09 15.25
CA GLY A 171 -23.97 20.05 15.43
C GLY A 171 -23.37 18.65 15.61
N SER A 172 -24.17 17.59 15.51
CA SER A 172 -23.68 16.21 15.60
C SER A 172 -24.20 15.34 14.46
N TRP A 173 -23.46 14.29 14.15
CA TRP A 173 -23.84 13.26 13.21
C TRP A 173 -24.59 12.13 13.91
N THR A 174 -25.60 11.61 13.24
CA THR A 174 -26.21 10.31 13.53
C THR A 174 -25.82 9.38 12.40
N ILE A 175 -25.23 8.23 12.72
CA ILE A 175 -24.65 7.26 11.78
C ILE A 175 -25.41 5.96 11.97
N ALA A 176 -26.08 5.49 10.92
CA ALA A 176 -26.80 4.22 10.92
C ALA A 176 -25.95 3.13 10.24
N THR A 177 -26.01 1.92 10.79
CA THR A 177 -25.34 0.75 10.23
C THR A 177 -26.36 -0.28 9.74
N GLU A 178 -25.95 -1.17 8.84
CA GLU A 178 -26.80 -2.25 8.29
C GLU A 178 -27.32 -3.21 9.38
N THR A 179 -26.67 -3.28 10.53
CA THR A 179 -27.13 -4.07 11.68
C THR A 179 -28.31 -3.43 12.43
N GLY A 180 -28.72 -2.22 12.03
CA GLY A 180 -29.75 -1.43 12.71
C GLY A 180 -29.22 -0.63 13.91
N ALA A 181 -27.95 -0.68 14.21
CA ALA A 181 -27.33 0.16 15.23
C ALA A 181 -27.26 1.63 14.78
N SER A 182 -27.27 2.54 15.75
CA SER A 182 -27.16 3.98 15.52
C SER A 182 -26.15 4.61 16.48
N HIS A 183 -25.19 5.33 15.92
CA HIS A 183 -24.11 5.99 16.67
C HIS A 183 -24.18 7.50 16.50
N ARG A 184 -23.61 8.23 17.45
CA ARG A 184 -23.51 9.70 17.37
C ARG A 184 -22.08 10.17 17.51
N ALA A 185 -21.69 11.13 16.69
CA ALA A 185 -20.38 11.75 16.75
C ALA A 185 -20.44 13.24 16.38
N LYS A 186 -19.51 14.03 16.93
CA LYS A 186 -19.34 15.44 16.53
C LYS A 186 -18.74 15.55 15.12
N THR A 187 -17.78 14.67 14.83
CA THR A 187 -17.06 14.61 13.55
C THR A 187 -17.11 13.20 12.99
N VAL A 188 -17.34 13.07 11.67
CA VAL A 188 -17.16 11.82 10.93
C VAL A 188 -15.89 11.93 10.09
N VAL A 189 -15.04 10.93 10.17
CA VAL A 189 -13.84 10.80 9.36
C VAL A 189 -14.07 9.71 8.34
N ASN A 190 -13.84 10.04 7.08
CA ASN A 190 -13.93 9.11 5.97
C ASN A 190 -12.56 8.45 5.75
N ALA A 191 -12.40 7.20 6.21
CA ALA A 191 -11.26 6.34 5.99
C ALA A 191 -11.67 5.04 5.26
N ALA A 192 -12.74 5.11 4.44
CA ALA A 192 -13.40 3.97 3.83
C ALA A 192 -12.69 3.41 2.58
N GLY A 193 -11.45 3.85 2.30
CA GLY A 193 -10.64 3.33 1.19
C GLY A 193 -11.36 3.42 -0.15
N ALA A 194 -11.58 2.29 -0.82
CA ALA A 194 -12.25 2.23 -2.11
C ALA A 194 -13.71 2.74 -2.07
N TRP A 195 -14.37 2.74 -0.91
CA TRP A 195 -15.75 3.22 -0.73
C TRP A 195 -15.85 4.68 -0.26
N ALA A 196 -14.73 5.42 -0.31
CA ALA A 196 -14.68 6.78 0.26
C ALA A 196 -15.64 7.75 -0.44
N ASP A 197 -15.79 7.69 -1.76
CA ASP A 197 -16.70 8.58 -2.50
C ASP A 197 -18.17 8.24 -2.23
N GLU A 198 -18.50 6.95 -2.08
CA GLU A 198 -19.86 6.53 -1.67
C GLU A 198 -20.22 7.10 -0.30
N LEU A 199 -19.29 7.03 0.65
CA LEU A 199 -19.47 7.60 1.99
C LEU A 199 -19.58 9.12 1.96
N ALA A 200 -18.80 9.79 1.10
CA ALA A 200 -18.88 11.24 0.92
C ALA A 200 -20.27 11.67 0.43
N VAL A 201 -20.82 10.99 -0.59
CA VAL A 201 -22.17 11.23 -1.10
C VAL A 201 -23.21 11.02 0.00
N MET A 202 -23.09 9.93 0.78
CA MET A 202 -23.99 9.63 1.90
C MET A 202 -23.96 10.72 2.98
N ALA A 203 -22.81 11.35 3.19
CA ALA A 203 -22.62 12.46 4.11
C ALA A 203 -23.08 13.81 3.56
N GLY A 204 -23.50 13.89 2.29
CA GLY A 204 -23.79 15.16 1.61
C GLY A 204 -22.53 16.00 1.36
N ALA A 205 -21.35 15.39 1.36
CA ALA A 205 -20.07 16.00 1.02
C ALA A 205 -19.72 15.78 -0.47
N ASN A 206 -18.83 16.59 -1.00
CA ASN A 206 -18.34 16.41 -2.36
C ASN A 206 -17.38 15.20 -2.41
N PRO A 207 -17.58 14.25 -3.33
CA PRO A 207 -16.59 13.20 -3.62
C PRO A 207 -15.27 13.82 -4.06
N VAL A 208 -14.16 13.15 -3.71
CA VAL A 208 -12.81 13.58 -4.11
C VAL A 208 -12.32 12.88 -5.38
N GLY A 209 -13.12 11.98 -5.96
CA GLY A 209 -12.82 11.27 -7.19
C GLY A 209 -11.96 10.02 -7.00
N ILE A 210 -12.16 9.29 -5.89
CA ILE A 210 -11.49 8.01 -5.66
C ILE A 210 -11.89 7.02 -6.76
N LYS A 211 -10.88 6.52 -7.47
CA LYS A 211 -11.04 5.48 -8.49
C LYS A 211 -10.35 4.20 -7.99
N PRO A 212 -11.11 3.18 -7.60
CA PRO A 212 -10.52 1.90 -7.25
C PRO A 212 -9.92 1.23 -8.48
N TYR A 213 -8.72 0.68 -8.32
CA TYR A 213 -8.05 -0.13 -9.32
C TYR A 213 -7.75 -1.50 -8.74
N ARG A 214 -7.98 -2.55 -9.54
CA ARG A 214 -7.50 -3.89 -9.19
C ARG A 214 -6.00 -3.96 -9.47
N ARG A 215 -5.27 -4.53 -8.50
CA ARG A 215 -3.85 -4.83 -8.61
C ARG A 215 -3.63 -6.31 -8.29
N THR A 216 -3.03 -7.05 -9.21
CA THR A 216 -2.78 -8.48 -9.07
C THR A 216 -1.39 -8.73 -8.53
N VAL A 217 -1.28 -9.65 -7.54
CA VAL A 217 -0.01 -10.22 -7.08
C VAL A 217 -0.12 -11.74 -7.15
N ALA A 218 0.66 -12.36 -8.02
CA ALA A 218 0.78 -13.80 -8.12
C ALA A 218 1.92 -14.32 -7.23
N GLN A 219 1.76 -15.52 -6.68
CA GLN A 219 2.79 -16.21 -5.90
C GLN A 219 3.20 -17.48 -6.63
N VAL A 220 4.41 -17.48 -7.17
CA VAL A 220 4.91 -18.59 -7.99
C VAL A 220 6.15 -19.25 -7.36
N ARG A 221 6.43 -20.49 -7.75
CA ARG A 221 7.69 -21.15 -7.46
C ARG A 221 8.64 -20.94 -8.63
N ILE A 222 9.91 -20.77 -8.33
CA ILE A 222 10.96 -20.48 -9.31
C ILE A 222 12.02 -21.59 -9.24
N ASP A 223 12.52 -21.99 -10.40
CA ASP A 223 13.65 -22.90 -10.54
C ASP A 223 14.75 -22.21 -11.39
N PRO A 224 16.00 -22.07 -10.88
CA PRO A 224 16.42 -22.39 -9.52
C PRO A 224 15.77 -21.49 -8.47
N PRO A 225 15.65 -21.94 -7.20
CA PRO A 225 15.12 -21.12 -6.11
C PRO A 225 15.93 -19.83 -5.96
N VAL A 226 15.23 -18.70 -5.89
CA VAL A 226 15.87 -17.40 -5.70
C VAL A 226 16.21 -17.16 -4.24
N SER A 227 17.30 -16.40 -3.99
CA SER A 227 17.66 -15.98 -2.63
C SER A 227 16.56 -15.09 -2.02
N ASN A 228 16.30 -15.25 -0.74
CA ASN A 228 15.44 -14.33 0.02
C ASN A 228 16.02 -12.90 0.08
N ASP A 229 17.32 -12.73 -0.16
CA ASP A 229 18.02 -11.44 -0.17
C ASP A 229 17.91 -10.71 -1.51
N LEU A 230 17.24 -11.32 -2.50
CA LEU A 230 16.98 -10.64 -3.78
C LEU A 230 16.20 -9.34 -3.50
N PRO A 231 16.63 -8.19 -4.05
CA PRO A 231 15.90 -6.94 -3.88
C PRO A 231 14.50 -7.00 -4.51
N LEU A 232 13.66 -6.04 -4.16
CA LEU A 232 12.49 -5.71 -4.95
C LEU A 232 12.96 -5.27 -6.35
N VAL A 233 12.42 -5.88 -7.39
CA VAL A 233 12.74 -5.52 -8.78
C VAL A 233 11.50 -4.91 -9.41
N LEU A 234 11.65 -3.70 -9.97
CA LEU A 234 10.60 -2.96 -10.66
C LEU A 234 11.04 -2.64 -12.08
N ASP A 235 10.12 -2.67 -13.01
CA ASP A 235 10.34 -2.09 -14.34
C ASP A 235 10.31 -0.55 -14.23
N LEU A 236 11.32 0.12 -14.72
CA LEU A 236 11.35 1.59 -14.74
C LEU A 236 10.18 2.20 -15.54
N ARG A 237 9.62 1.45 -16.50
CA ARG A 237 8.40 1.80 -17.24
C ARG A 237 7.11 1.48 -16.49
N GLY A 238 7.19 0.87 -15.28
CA GLY A 238 6.05 0.59 -14.42
C GLY A 238 5.19 -0.59 -14.88
N ARG A 239 5.70 -1.55 -15.66
CA ARG A 239 4.91 -2.66 -16.20
C ARG A 239 4.87 -3.89 -15.33
N PHE A 240 5.78 -4.03 -14.36
CA PHE A 240 5.83 -5.14 -13.42
C PHE A 240 6.67 -4.81 -12.19
N TYR A 241 6.49 -5.60 -11.16
CA TYR A 241 7.44 -5.74 -10.07
C TYR A 241 7.43 -7.18 -9.55
N PHE A 242 8.54 -7.59 -8.93
CA PHE A 242 8.62 -8.86 -8.22
C PHE A 242 9.61 -8.82 -7.05
N LYS A 243 9.36 -9.68 -6.07
CA LYS A 243 10.26 -9.91 -4.92
C LYS A 243 10.16 -11.34 -4.41
N PRO A 244 11.21 -11.89 -3.76
CA PRO A 244 11.05 -13.12 -2.99
C PRO A 244 10.25 -12.85 -1.72
N GLU A 245 9.38 -13.80 -1.39
CA GLU A 245 8.60 -13.77 -0.17
C GLU A 245 8.24 -15.19 0.28
N SER A 246 8.65 -15.56 1.50
CA SER A 246 8.27 -16.84 2.13
C SER A 246 8.57 -18.08 1.25
N GLY A 247 9.72 -18.10 0.58
CA GLY A 247 10.17 -19.20 -0.29
C GLY A 247 9.47 -19.28 -1.64
N ARG A 248 8.77 -18.21 -2.03
CA ARG A 248 8.14 -18.02 -3.35
C ARG A 248 8.61 -16.71 -3.96
N LEU A 249 8.29 -16.50 -5.22
CA LEU A 249 8.37 -15.19 -5.84
C LEU A 249 6.97 -14.59 -5.89
N TRP A 250 6.81 -13.39 -5.31
CA TRP A 250 5.65 -12.55 -5.54
C TRP A 250 5.92 -11.69 -6.76
N LEU A 251 5.01 -11.70 -7.70
CA LEU A 251 5.12 -10.90 -8.92
C LEU A 251 3.78 -10.28 -9.29
N SER A 252 3.83 -9.09 -9.88
CA SER A 252 2.68 -8.34 -10.32
C SER A 252 2.90 -7.83 -11.73
N PRO A 253 1.89 -7.91 -12.62
CA PRO A 253 1.94 -7.25 -13.92
C PRO A 253 1.79 -5.73 -13.79
N HIS A 254 1.69 -5.21 -12.55
CA HIS A 254 1.44 -3.82 -12.25
C HIS A 254 0.17 -3.29 -12.92
N ASP A 255 -0.84 -4.18 -13.02
CA ASP A 255 -2.13 -3.88 -13.62
C ASP A 255 -2.85 -2.75 -12.87
N GLU A 256 -3.54 -1.92 -13.63
CA GLU A 256 -4.36 -0.80 -13.15
C GLU A 256 -5.73 -0.87 -13.83
N GLU A 257 -6.43 -1.99 -13.58
CA GLU A 257 -7.75 -2.18 -14.12
C GLU A 257 -8.80 -1.43 -13.29
N PRO A 258 -9.51 -0.44 -13.85
CA PRO A 258 -10.59 0.23 -13.15
C PRO A 258 -11.63 -0.78 -12.67
N SER A 259 -12.02 -0.68 -11.41
CA SER A 259 -12.98 -1.59 -10.79
C SER A 259 -13.98 -0.82 -9.96
N VAL A 260 -15.11 -1.43 -9.65
CA VAL A 260 -15.97 -0.97 -8.56
C VAL A 260 -15.35 -1.37 -7.23
N ALA A 261 -15.68 -0.65 -6.17
CA ALA A 261 -15.29 -1.04 -4.83
C ALA A 261 -15.92 -2.40 -4.48
N CYS A 262 -15.09 -3.44 -4.31
CA CYS A 262 -15.53 -4.82 -4.09
C CYS A 262 -14.49 -5.64 -3.33
N ASP A 263 -14.86 -6.87 -2.99
CA ASP A 263 -13.92 -7.92 -2.59
C ASP A 263 -13.31 -8.54 -3.85
N ALA A 264 -12.22 -7.92 -4.34
CA ALA A 264 -11.60 -8.29 -5.60
C ALA A 264 -10.97 -9.69 -5.55
N ALA A 265 -11.21 -10.49 -6.58
CA ALA A 265 -10.57 -11.78 -6.82
C ALA A 265 -9.49 -11.64 -7.91
N PRO A 266 -8.44 -12.50 -7.90
CA PRO A 266 -7.44 -12.53 -8.97
C PRO A 266 -8.08 -13.03 -10.28
N GLU A 267 -7.55 -12.53 -11.41
CA GLU A 267 -7.91 -13.03 -12.75
C GLU A 267 -6.75 -13.81 -13.35
N GLU A 268 -7.06 -14.93 -14.01
CA GLU A 268 -6.07 -15.82 -14.62
C GLU A 268 -5.20 -15.10 -15.66
N LEU A 269 -5.80 -14.21 -16.45
CA LEU A 269 -5.09 -13.44 -17.47
C LEU A 269 -4.00 -12.57 -16.85
N ALA A 270 -4.29 -11.86 -15.78
CA ALA A 270 -3.32 -11.01 -15.10
C ALA A 270 -2.16 -11.82 -14.48
N VAL A 271 -2.45 -13.03 -14.00
CA VAL A 271 -1.41 -13.97 -13.53
C VAL A 271 -0.52 -14.44 -14.69
N ALA A 272 -1.12 -14.80 -15.83
CA ALA A 272 -0.37 -15.21 -17.02
C ALA A 272 0.50 -14.07 -17.58
N GLU A 273 -0.01 -12.84 -17.61
CA GLU A 273 0.77 -11.65 -17.99
C GLU A 273 1.96 -11.39 -17.05
N ALA A 274 1.74 -11.55 -15.74
CA ALA A 274 2.82 -11.39 -14.78
C ALA A 274 3.96 -12.38 -15.05
N ILE A 275 3.63 -13.66 -15.30
CA ILE A 275 4.62 -14.70 -15.63
C ILE A 275 5.33 -14.36 -16.94
N ALA A 276 4.59 -14.00 -18.00
CA ALA A 276 5.18 -13.63 -19.29
C ALA A 276 6.16 -12.45 -19.16
N ARG A 277 5.82 -11.44 -18.37
CA ARG A 277 6.74 -10.30 -18.11
C ARG A 277 7.98 -10.71 -17.32
N LEU A 278 7.85 -11.62 -16.35
CA LEU A 278 9.00 -12.16 -15.62
C LEU A 278 9.97 -12.88 -16.57
N GLU A 279 9.44 -13.71 -17.49
CA GLU A 279 10.24 -14.45 -18.48
C GLU A 279 10.98 -13.53 -19.47
N GLU A 280 10.51 -12.29 -19.68
CA GLU A 280 11.24 -11.28 -20.43
C GLU A 280 12.43 -10.68 -19.65
N VAL A 281 12.44 -10.82 -18.32
CA VAL A 281 13.46 -10.20 -17.46
C VAL A 281 14.57 -11.17 -17.10
N VAL A 282 14.21 -12.37 -16.72
CA VAL A 282 15.14 -13.38 -16.19
C VAL A 282 15.01 -14.71 -16.94
N ASP A 283 16.03 -15.54 -16.84
CA ASP A 283 16.09 -16.88 -17.45
C ASP A 283 15.60 -17.99 -16.50
N TRP A 284 14.89 -17.62 -15.44
CA TRP A 284 14.33 -18.57 -14.49
C TRP A 284 13.09 -19.28 -15.06
N LYS A 285 12.79 -20.46 -14.50
CA LYS A 285 11.57 -21.20 -14.82
C LYS A 285 10.52 -21.02 -13.73
N VAL A 286 9.29 -20.79 -14.17
CA VAL A 286 8.12 -20.71 -13.31
C VAL A 286 7.42 -22.07 -13.23
#